data_6c5b1c7c033c1322d2fdc77f959f3436
#
_entry.id   6c5b1c7c033c1322d2fdc77f959f3436
#
_cell.length_a   1.000
_cell.length_b   1.000
_cell.length_c   1.000
_cell.angle_alpha   90.00
_cell.angle_beta   90.00
_cell.angle_gamma   90.00
#
_symmetry.space_group_name_H-M   'P 1'
#
loop_
_entity.id
_entity.type
_entity.pdbx_description
1 polymer ?
#
loop_
_entity_poly.entity_id
_entity_poly.type
_entity_poly.pdbx_seq_one_letter_code
_entity_poly.pdbx_strand_id
1 'polypeptide(L)'
;MKTMNSLKLSSMLAVCLVLVSQAVFAHNEAGAKIRGDAWDGHQVRTYQQHAADRSQMLFYASQSKESLPKQEAKELVGGIKKDLTAADKALAKLKADHAKEPDVLKQIALIEKHQARAHEVCGMAEEICVKEHGDHVAICDCCTDMWTELDAAQVETQKLLKMLKIDKLPVPRKGTDKKADDKKAEKKSDK
;
A
#
# COMPACT_ATOMS: atom_id res chain seq x y z
N MET A 1 -11.52 61.99 21.87
CA MET A 1 -10.45 61.13 21.34
C MET A 1 -10.51 59.72 21.90
N LYS A 2 -11.52 58.89 21.57
CA LYS A 2 -11.64 57.50 22.09
C LYS A 2 -12.11 56.47 21.07
N THR A 3 -12.18 56.75 19.78
CA THR A 3 -12.77 55.87 18.76
C THR A 3 -11.74 55.17 17.85
N MET A 4 -10.46 55.55 17.91
CA MET A 4 -9.45 54.95 16.98
C MET A 4 -8.84 53.63 17.43
N ASN A 5 -8.96 53.23 18.70
CA ASN A 5 -8.36 51.97 19.18
C ASN A 5 -9.23 50.73 18.97
N SER A 6 -10.54 50.91 18.81
CA SER A 6 -11.49 49.79 18.58
C SER A 6 -11.35 49.15 17.18
N LEU A 7 -11.08 49.97 16.15
CA LEU A 7 -10.92 49.45 14.79
C LEU A 7 -9.65 48.62 14.56
N LYS A 8 -8.57 48.98 15.24
CA LYS A 8 -7.29 48.28 15.15
C LYS A 8 -7.33 46.90 15.84
N LEU A 9 -8.06 46.78 16.95
CA LEU A 9 -8.20 45.53 17.66
C LEU A 9 -9.05 44.53 16.91
N SER A 10 -10.12 44.98 16.24
CA SER A 10 -11.02 44.15 15.42
C SER A 10 -10.32 43.59 14.17
N SER A 11 -9.45 44.38 13.54
CA SER A 11 -8.66 43.98 12.39
C SER A 11 -7.59 42.93 12.75
N MET A 12 -6.95 43.03 13.90
CA MET A 12 -5.98 42.06 14.35
C MET A 12 -6.61 40.69 14.70
N LEU A 13 -7.80 40.71 15.30
CA LEU A 13 -8.51 39.49 15.64
C LEU A 13 -8.96 38.73 14.39
N ALA A 14 -9.41 39.42 13.33
CA ALA A 14 -9.79 38.83 12.05
C ALA A 14 -8.60 38.16 11.35
N VAL A 15 -7.43 38.78 11.36
CA VAL A 15 -6.21 38.23 10.76
C VAL A 15 -5.75 36.97 11.50
N CYS A 16 -5.80 36.96 12.83
CA CYS A 16 -5.44 35.78 13.62
C CYS A 16 -6.42 34.60 13.37
N LEU A 17 -7.71 34.85 13.24
CA LEU A 17 -8.72 33.80 12.93
C LEU A 17 -8.49 33.16 11.57
N VAL A 18 -8.14 33.95 10.54
CA VAL A 18 -7.84 33.45 9.21
C VAL A 18 -6.57 32.61 9.21
N LEU A 19 -5.53 33.01 9.91
CA LEU A 19 -4.27 32.25 10.01
C LEU A 19 -4.44 30.93 10.76
N VAL A 20 -5.24 30.90 11.81
CA VAL A 20 -5.53 29.67 12.57
C VAL A 20 -6.37 28.69 11.70
N SER A 21 -7.34 29.19 10.95
CA SER A 21 -8.15 28.31 10.07
C SER A 21 -7.29 27.69 8.95
N GLN A 22 -6.39 28.44 8.34
CA GLN A 22 -5.47 27.91 7.32
C GLN A 22 -4.53 26.85 7.89
N ALA A 23 -4.00 27.03 9.11
CA ALA A 23 -3.15 26.06 9.77
C ALA A 23 -3.88 24.74 10.07
N VAL A 24 -5.15 24.81 10.48
CA VAL A 24 -5.98 23.62 10.76
C VAL A 24 -6.31 22.86 9.47
N PHE A 25 -6.62 23.57 8.37
CA PHE A 25 -6.86 22.93 7.07
C PHE A 25 -5.59 22.25 6.54
N ALA A 26 -4.45 22.92 6.56
CA ALA A 26 -3.17 22.35 6.13
C ALA A 26 -2.77 21.12 6.95
N HIS A 27 -3.03 21.12 8.25
CA HIS A 27 -2.76 19.98 9.12
C HIS A 27 -3.67 18.77 8.81
N ASN A 28 -4.94 19.01 8.48
CA ASN A 28 -5.88 17.96 8.09
C ASN A 28 -5.53 17.36 6.72
N GLU A 29 -5.12 18.18 5.75
CA GLU A 29 -4.69 17.72 4.43
C GLU A 29 -3.41 16.87 4.51
N ALA A 30 -2.41 17.32 5.27
CA ALA A 30 -1.19 16.56 5.49
C ALA A 30 -1.48 15.20 6.15
N GLY A 31 -2.36 15.17 7.14
CA GLY A 31 -2.78 13.93 7.78
C GLY A 31 -3.57 13.01 6.85
N ALA A 32 -4.35 13.55 5.92
CA ALA A 32 -5.07 12.77 4.91
C ALA A 32 -4.10 12.18 3.88
N LYS A 33 -3.12 12.97 3.42
CA LYS A 33 -2.07 12.50 2.50
C LYS A 33 -1.28 11.35 3.11
N ILE A 34 -0.76 11.50 4.34
CA ILE A 34 -0.01 10.44 5.03
C ILE A 34 -0.82 9.14 5.15
N ARG A 35 -2.14 9.22 5.39
CA ARG A 35 -3.00 8.02 5.42
C ARG A 35 -3.19 7.39 4.05
N GLY A 36 -3.31 8.20 3.00
CA GLY A 36 -3.37 7.75 1.62
C GLY A 36 -2.09 7.04 1.21
N ASP A 37 -0.94 7.67 1.41
CA ASP A 37 0.38 7.12 1.13
C ASP A 37 0.63 5.81 1.88
N ALA A 38 0.25 5.76 3.17
CA ALA A 38 0.37 4.54 3.97
C ALA A 38 -0.49 3.41 3.41
N TRP A 39 -1.73 3.70 3.00
CA TRP A 39 -2.62 2.71 2.41
C TRP A 39 -2.07 2.18 1.08
N ASP A 40 -1.75 3.07 0.14
CA ASP A 40 -1.27 2.67 -1.19
C ASP A 40 0.10 1.99 -1.10
N GLY A 41 1.02 2.47 -0.27
CA GLY A 41 2.32 1.85 -0.06
C GLY A 41 2.25 0.44 0.53
N HIS A 42 1.38 0.22 1.51
CA HIS A 42 1.16 -1.11 2.05
C HIS A 42 0.40 -2.03 1.08
N GLN A 43 -0.47 -1.49 0.22
CA GLN A 43 -1.08 -2.26 -0.87
C GLN A 43 -0.04 -2.77 -1.87
N VAL A 44 0.90 -1.92 -2.32
CA VAL A 44 2.01 -2.34 -3.19
C VAL A 44 2.71 -3.56 -2.58
N ARG A 45 3.15 -3.43 -1.32
CA ARG A 45 3.85 -4.51 -0.62
C ARG A 45 3.00 -5.79 -0.50
N THR A 46 1.72 -5.66 -0.15
CA THR A 46 0.82 -6.80 0.04
C THR A 46 0.61 -7.56 -1.26
N TYR A 47 0.38 -6.86 -2.37
CA TYR A 47 0.19 -7.52 -3.65
C TYR A 47 1.47 -8.14 -4.20
N GLN A 48 2.64 -7.51 -4.00
CA GLN A 48 3.95 -8.12 -4.29
C GLN A 48 4.14 -9.43 -3.50
N GLN A 49 3.78 -9.44 -2.22
CA GLN A 49 3.85 -10.64 -1.39
C GLN A 49 2.90 -11.74 -1.90
N HIS A 50 1.65 -11.41 -2.22
CA HIS A 50 0.71 -12.38 -2.76
C HIS A 50 1.18 -12.97 -4.10
N ALA A 51 1.76 -12.15 -4.97
CA ALA A 51 2.35 -12.63 -6.22
C ALA A 51 3.52 -13.58 -5.97
N ALA A 52 4.40 -13.26 -5.01
CA ALA A 52 5.51 -14.12 -4.62
C ALA A 52 5.03 -15.46 -4.02
N ASP A 53 4.05 -15.42 -3.13
CA ASP A 53 3.48 -16.63 -2.51
C ASP A 53 2.84 -17.56 -3.58
N ARG A 54 2.11 -17.00 -4.55
CA ARG A 54 1.54 -17.77 -5.68
C ARG A 54 2.62 -18.33 -6.61
N SER A 55 3.69 -17.57 -6.87
CA SER A 55 4.83 -18.05 -7.63
C SER A 55 5.49 -19.25 -6.94
N GLN A 56 5.64 -19.20 -5.63
CA GLN A 56 6.13 -20.31 -4.82
C GLN A 56 5.19 -21.52 -4.86
N MET A 57 3.87 -21.30 -4.81
CA MET A 57 2.89 -22.38 -4.95
C MET A 57 3.01 -23.04 -6.32
N LEU A 58 3.14 -22.27 -7.40
CA LEU A 58 3.33 -22.78 -8.76
C LEU A 58 4.62 -23.59 -8.88
N PHE A 59 5.71 -23.11 -8.29
CA PHE A 59 7.00 -23.81 -8.22
C PHE A 59 6.84 -25.19 -7.58
N TYR A 60 6.27 -25.28 -6.36
CA TYR A 60 6.10 -26.57 -5.67
C TYR A 60 5.14 -27.50 -6.40
N ALA A 61 4.06 -26.98 -6.95
CA ALA A 61 3.14 -27.77 -7.76
C ALA A 61 3.82 -28.35 -9.01
N SER A 62 4.73 -27.58 -9.62
CA SER A 62 5.50 -28.02 -10.79
C SER A 62 6.60 -29.04 -10.46
N GLN A 63 7.11 -29.05 -9.23
CA GLN A 63 8.07 -30.05 -8.77
C GLN A 63 7.47 -31.40 -8.42
N SER A 64 6.14 -31.47 -8.24
CA SER A 64 5.47 -32.74 -7.97
C SER A 64 5.63 -33.68 -9.15
N LYS A 65 5.77 -34.99 -8.89
CA LYS A 65 5.91 -36.02 -9.96
C LYS A 65 4.63 -36.21 -10.78
N GLU A 66 3.52 -35.68 -10.29
CA GLU A 66 2.24 -35.64 -11.00
C GLU A 66 2.21 -34.39 -11.87
N SER A 67 1.73 -34.54 -13.11
CA SER A 67 1.59 -33.39 -14.02
C SER A 67 0.67 -32.36 -13.38
N LEU A 68 1.15 -31.11 -13.24
CA LEU A 68 0.35 -30.00 -12.76
C LEU A 68 -0.90 -29.85 -13.64
N PRO A 69 -2.12 -29.95 -13.09
CA PRO A 69 -3.33 -29.77 -13.87
C PRO A 69 -3.33 -28.41 -14.55
N LYS A 70 -3.56 -28.39 -15.87
CA LYS A 70 -3.53 -27.17 -16.68
C LYS A 70 -4.42 -26.06 -16.12
N GLN A 71 -5.56 -26.43 -15.55
CA GLN A 71 -6.49 -25.47 -14.95
C GLN A 71 -5.90 -24.83 -13.69
N GLU A 72 -5.27 -25.62 -12.83
CA GLU A 72 -4.61 -25.12 -11.61
C GLU A 72 -3.44 -24.20 -11.95
N ALA A 73 -2.60 -24.57 -12.91
CA ALA A 73 -1.52 -23.72 -13.40
C ALA A 73 -2.04 -22.37 -13.91
N LYS A 74 -3.13 -22.37 -14.70
CA LYS A 74 -3.76 -21.14 -15.19
C LYS A 74 -4.30 -20.26 -14.07
N GLU A 75 -4.90 -20.86 -13.05
CA GLU A 75 -5.44 -20.12 -11.90
C GLU A 75 -4.33 -19.47 -11.10
N LEU A 76 -3.22 -20.18 -10.85
CA LEU A 76 -2.06 -19.64 -10.16
C LEU A 76 -1.42 -18.48 -10.94
N VAL A 77 -1.13 -18.68 -12.23
CA VAL A 77 -0.56 -17.63 -13.10
C VAL A 77 -1.51 -16.45 -13.24
N GLY A 78 -2.81 -16.69 -13.42
CA GLY A 78 -3.82 -15.64 -13.46
C GLY A 78 -3.89 -14.83 -12.14
N GLY A 79 -3.73 -15.51 -11.01
CA GLY A 79 -3.64 -14.88 -9.70
C GLY A 79 -2.40 -13.99 -9.58
N ILE A 80 -1.23 -14.45 -9.99
CA ILE A 80 0.01 -13.67 -10.03
C ILE A 80 -0.16 -12.40 -10.87
N LYS A 81 -0.68 -12.52 -12.09
CA LYS A 81 -0.93 -11.36 -12.99
C LYS A 81 -1.87 -10.34 -12.36
N LYS A 82 -2.92 -10.82 -11.69
CA LYS A 82 -3.87 -9.94 -10.99
C LYS A 82 -3.20 -9.18 -9.85
N ASP A 83 -2.39 -9.86 -9.05
CA ASP A 83 -1.71 -9.24 -7.91
C ASP A 83 -0.65 -8.24 -8.39
N LEU A 84 0.15 -8.58 -9.41
CA LEU A 84 1.10 -7.64 -10.03
C LEU A 84 0.40 -6.39 -10.57
N THR A 85 -0.71 -6.57 -11.31
CA THR A 85 -1.50 -5.43 -11.81
C THR A 85 -2.07 -4.56 -10.70
N ALA A 86 -2.45 -5.16 -9.57
CA ALA A 86 -2.93 -4.40 -8.41
C ALA A 86 -1.80 -3.63 -7.72
N ALA A 87 -0.61 -4.21 -7.64
CA ALA A 87 0.58 -3.53 -7.14
C ALA A 87 0.94 -2.31 -8.01
N ASP A 88 0.92 -2.48 -9.35
CA ASP A 88 1.19 -1.39 -10.31
C ASP A 88 0.20 -0.23 -10.15
N LYS A 89 -1.08 -0.53 -9.98
CA LYS A 89 -2.11 0.50 -9.75
C LYS A 89 -1.88 1.29 -8.46
N ALA A 90 -1.50 0.62 -7.38
CA ALA A 90 -1.21 1.28 -6.12
C ALA A 90 0.08 2.12 -6.23
N LEU A 91 1.11 1.60 -6.92
CA LEU A 91 2.36 2.32 -7.15
C LEU A 91 2.17 3.56 -8.04
N ALA A 92 1.30 3.47 -9.06
CA ALA A 92 0.97 4.60 -9.93
C ALA A 92 0.30 5.75 -9.18
N LYS A 93 -0.51 5.47 -8.16
CA LYS A 93 -1.08 6.51 -7.29
C LYS A 93 0.00 7.20 -6.48
N LEU A 94 0.88 6.45 -5.81
CA LEU A 94 2.03 7.03 -5.11
C LEU A 94 2.89 7.90 -6.03
N LYS A 95 3.13 7.44 -7.25
CA LYS A 95 3.87 8.20 -8.26
C LYS A 95 3.20 9.53 -8.60
N ALA A 96 1.88 9.54 -8.73
CA ALA A 96 1.11 10.75 -9.01
C ALA A 96 1.13 11.72 -7.81
N ASP A 97 0.96 11.21 -6.59
CA ASP A 97 0.92 12.02 -5.37
C ASP A 97 2.28 12.64 -5.02
N HIS A 98 3.38 12.01 -5.48
CA HIS A 98 4.76 12.44 -5.27
C HIS A 98 5.45 12.95 -6.56
N ALA A 99 4.68 13.41 -7.57
CA ALA A 99 5.20 13.82 -8.87
C ALA A 99 6.26 14.94 -8.82
N LYS A 100 6.36 15.68 -7.70
CA LYS A 100 7.32 16.77 -7.49
C LYS A 100 8.53 16.36 -6.64
N GLU A 101 8.62 15.10 -6.21
CA GLU A 101 9.65 14.60 -5.31
C GLU A 101 10.62 13.67 -6.09
N PRO A 102 11.73 14.19 -6.63
CA PRO A 102 12.59 13.44 -7.55
C PRO A 102 13.19 12.18 -6.93
N ASP A 103 13.51 12.20 -5.63
CA ASP A 103 14.08 11.03 -4.95
C ASP A 103 13.05 9.92 -4.78
N VAL A 104 11.79 10.28 -4.48
CA VAL A 104 10.67 9.33 -4.42
C VAL A 104 10.41 8.73 -5.79
N LEU A 105 10.37 9.55 -6.85
CA LEU A 105 10.18 9.07 -8.22
C LEU A 105 11.30 8.13 -8.67
N LYS A 106 12.55 8.41 -8.30
CA LYS A 106 13.68 7.53 -8.56
C LYS A 106 13.53 6.17 -7.87
N GLN A 107 13.08 6.18 -6.62
CA GLN A 107 12.83 4.95 -5.87
C GLN A 107 11.66 4.14 -6.47
N ILE A 108 10.59 4.81 -6.88
CA ILE A 108 9.46 4.19 -7.58
C ILE A 108 9.91 3.55 -8.89
N ALA A 109 10.76 4.22 -9.67
CA ALA A 109 11.28 3.67 -10.93
C ALA A 109 12.07 2.36 -10.74
N LEU A 110 12.76 2.19 -9.62
CA LEU A 110 13.42 0.91 -9.29
C LEU A 110 12.41 -0.20 -9.04
N ILE A 111 11.33 0.11 -8.33
CA ILE A 111 10.24 -0.85 -8.07
C ILE A 111 9.56 -1.23 -9.39
N GLU A 112 9.21 -0.24 -10.22
CA GLU A 112 8.60 -0.46 -11.55
C GLU A 112 9.46 -1.36 -12.43
N LYS A 113 10.80 -1.21 -12.39
CA LYS A 113 11.72 -2.04 -13.15
C LYS A 113 11.62 -3.53 -12.76
N HIS A 114 11.62 -3.83 -11.47
CA HIS A 114 11.52 -5.20 -10.98
C HIS A 114 10.11 -5.79 -11.24
N GLN A 115 9.04 -5.00 -11.04
CA GLN A 115 7.68 -5.44 -11.37
C GLN A 115 7.50 -5.72 -12.86
N ALA A 116 8.06 -4.89 -13.75
CA ALA A 116 8.02 -5.12 -15.19
C ALA A 116 8.69 -6.44 -15.57
N ARG A 117 9.84 -6.75 -14.97
CA ARG A 117 10.51 -8.03 -15.18
C ARG A 117 9.69 -9.22 -14.65
N ALA A 118 9.08 -9.08 -13.47
CA ALA A 118 8.18 -10.10 -12.93
C ALA A 118 6.97 -10.35 -13.84
N HIS A 119 6.39 -9.30 -14.44
CA HIS A 119 5.33 -9.43 -15.45
C HIS A 119 5.79 -10.18 -16.70
N GLU A 120 6.97 -9.87 -17.21
CA GLU A 120 7.56 -10.56 -18.37
C GLU A 120 7.71 -12.06 -18.10
N VAL A 121 8.33 -12.41 -16.97
CA VAL A 121 8.55 -13.81 -16.58
C VAL A 121 7.22 -14.53 -16.31
N CYS A 122 6.24 -13.85 -15.72
CA CYS A 122 4.88 -14.39 -15.55
C CYS A 122 4.22 -14.69 -16.89
N GLY A 123 4.42 -13.86 -17.91
CA GLY A 123 3.97 -14.12 -19.28
C GLY A 123 4.60 -15.36 -19.88
N MET A 124 5.90 -15.55 -19.69
CA MET A 124 6.62 -16.75 -20.13
C MET A 124 6.07 -18.01 -19.44
N ALA A 125 5.86 -17.98 -18.13
CA ALA A 125 5.25 -19.09 -17.40
C ALA A 125 3.84 -19.41 -17.90
N GLU A 126 3.03 -18.41 -18.23
CA GLU A 126 1.70 -18.61 -18.81
C GLU A 126 1.76 -19.36 -20.14
N GLU A 127 2.66 -18.95 -21.05
CA GLU A 127 2.84 -19.60 -22.34
C GLU A 127 3.26 -21.07 -22.20
N ILE A 128 4.13 -21.38 -21.22
CA ILE A 128 4.56 -22.75 -20.95
C ILE A 128 3.39 -23.58 -20.40
N CYS A 129 2.63 -23.04 -19.45
CA CYS A 129 1.49 -23.71 -18.83
C CYS A 129 0.32 -23.98 -19.80
N VAL A 130 0.24 -23.26 -20.91
CA VAL A 130 -0.80 -23.47 -21.95
C VAL A 130 -0.49 -24.70 -22.83
N LYS A 131 0.77 -25.08 -23.00
CA LYS A 131 1.18 -26.25 -23.79
C LYS A 131 0.71 -27.55 -23.13
N GLU A 132 0.40 -28.54 -23.92
CA GLU A 132 -0.22 -29.80 -23.46
C GLU A 132 0.68 -30.62 -22.51
N HIS A 133 2.00 -30.48 -22.66
CA HIS A 133 3.00 -31.04 -21.77
C HIS A 133 3.95 -29.90 -21.39
N GLY A 134 3.50 -29.03 -20.50
CA GLY A 134 4.32 -27.92 -20.03
C GLY A 134 5.66 -28.45 -19.47
N ASP A 135 6.76 -27.82 -19.87
CA ASP A 135 8.08 -28.13 -19.35
C ASP A 135 8.16 -27.70 -17.88
N HIS A 136 8.10 -28.69 -16.99
CA HIS A 136 8.14 -28.46 -15.55
C HIS A 136 9.40 -27.74 -15.10
N VAL A 137 10.56 -28.03 -15.73
CA VAL A 137 11.82 -27.37 -15.42
C VAL A 137 11.73 -25.89 -15.80
N ALA A 138 11.26 -25.60 -17.01
CA ALA A 138 11.08 -24.23 -17.46
C ALA A 138 10.07 -23.43 -16.61
N ILE A 139 9.01 -24.07 -16.09
CA ILE A 139 8.08 -23.45 -15.15
C ILE A 139 8.80 -23.13 -13.84
N CYS A 140 9.59 -24.07 -13.30
CA CYS A 140 10.35 -23.86 -12.07
C CYS A 140 11.37 -22.71 -12.23
N ASP A 141 12.06 -22.63 -13.36
CA ASP A 141 12.99 -21.54 -13.66
C ASP A 141 12.27 -20.19 -13.70
N CYS A 142 11.13 -20.10 -14.41
CA CYS A 142 10.30 -18.91 -14.42
C CYS A 142 9.84 -18.51 -13.00
N CYS A 143 9.41 -19.47 -12.17
CA CYS A 143 8.97 -19.20 -10.81
C CYS A 143 10.14 -18.66 -9.95
N THR A 144 11.33 -19.19 -10.10
CA THR A 144 12.54 -18.75 -9.40
C THR A 144 12.92 -17.33 -9.79
N ASP A 145 12.93 -17.03 -11.09
CA ASP A 145 13.22 -15.71 -11.61
C ASP A 145 12.16 -14.69 -11.13
N MET A 146 10.90 -15.06 -11.22
CA MET A 146 9.79 -14.20 -10.76
C MET A 146 9.89 -13.90 -9.26
N TRP A 147 10.17 -14.91 -8.44
CA TRP A 147 10.38 -14.73 -7.01
C TRP A 147 11.56 -13.81 -6.71
N THR A 148 12.68 -13.97 -7.41
CA THR A 148 13.86 -13.11 -7.28
C THR A 148 13.53 -11.65 -7.58
N GLU A 149 12.80 -11.39 -8.65
CA GLU A 149 12.40 -10.02 -9.01
C GLU A 149 11.38 -9.43 -8.03
N LEU A 150 10.45 -10.25 -7.53
CA LEU A 150 9.48 -9.81 -6.53
C LEU A 150 10.13 -9.52 -5.17
N ASP A 151 11.11 -10.31 -4.75
CA ASP A 151 11.88 -10.04 -3.53
C ASP A 151 12.66 -8.72 -3.67
N ALA A 152 13.32 -8.50 -4.80
CA ALA A 152 13.99 -7.24 -5.08
C ALA A 152 12.99 -6.05 -5.08
N ALA A 153 11.82 -6.21 -5.70
CA ALA A 153 10.77 -5.19 -5.67
C ALA A 153 10.30 -4.87 -4.24
N GLN A 154 10.14 -5.89 -3.38
CA GLN A 154 9.76 -5.71 -1.97
C GLN A 154 10.83 -4.96 -1.18
N VAL A 155 12.12 -5.26 -1.41
CA VAL A 155 13.23 -4.53 -0.78
C VAL A 155 13.17 -3.04 -1.16
N GLU A 156 12.97 -2.73 -2.44
CA GLU A 156 12.87 -1.34 -2.90
C GLU A 156 11.59 -0.67 -2.39
N THR A 157 10.47 -1.41 -2.31
CA THR A 157 9.22 -0.91 -1.70
C THR A 157 9.42 -0.58 -0.21
N GLN A 158 10.14 -1.42 0.53
CA GLN A 158 10.44 -1.13 1.94
C GLN A 158 11.29 0.14 2.12
N LYS A 159 12.22 0.42 1.19
CA LYS A 159 12.97 1.69 1.17
C LYS A 159 12.04 2.86 0.91
N LEU A 160 11.12 2.75 -0.06
CA LEU A 160 10.12 3.76 -0.35
C LEU A 160 9.26 4.08 0.87
N LEU A 161 8.74 3.05 1.56
CA LEU A 161 7.92 3.22 2.76
C LEU A 161 8.68 3.97 3.88
N LYS A 162 9.98 3.69 4.04
CA LYS A 162 10.83 4.41 5.00
C LYS A 162 11.06 5.87 4.58
N MET A 163 11.29 6.14 3.29
CA MET A 163 11.44 7.51 2.78
C MET A 163 10.19 8.34 3.03
N LEU A 164 9.01 7.74 2.84
CA LEU A 164 7.72 8.37 3.10
C LEU A 164 7.33 8.37 4.60
N LYS A 165 8.12 7.74 5.47
CA LYS A 165 7.87 7.60 6.92
C LYS A 165 6.56 6.86 7.25
N ILE A 166 6.21 5.90 6.41
CA ILE A 166 5.01 5.07 6.51
C ILE A 166 5.34 3.57 6.60
N ASP A 167 6.56 3.24 6.95
CA ASP A 167 7.06 1.85 7.09
C ASP A 167 6.37 1.07 8.22
N LYS A 168 5.69 1.76 9.12
CA LYS A 168 4.90 1.16 10.18
C LYS A 168 3.42 1.38 9.93
N LEU A 169 2.65 0.30 9.92
CA LEU A 169 1.19 0.42 9.90
C LEU A 169 0.71 1.22 11.13
N PRO A 170 -0.22 2.17 10.93
CA PRO A 170 -0.83 2.84 12.07
C PRO A 170 -1.47 1.79 12.97
N VAL A 171 -0.99 1.71 14.20
CA VAL A 171 -1.61 0.82 15.20
C VAL A 171 -3.04 1.32 15.41
N PRO A 172 -4.06 0.47 15.24
CA PRO A 172 -5.42 0.85 15.60
C PRO A 172 -5.40 1.37 17.04
N ARG A 173 -5.85 2.60 17.25
CA ARG A 173 -6.02 3.09 18.61
C ARG A 173 -6.93 2.09 19.30
N LYS A 174 -6.43 1.39 20.34
CA LYS A 174 -7.30 0.66 21.25
C LYS A 174 -8.41 1.63 21.60
N GLY A 175 -9.65 1.30 21.25
CA GLY A 175 -10.77 2.11 21.61
C GLY A 175 -10.60 2.44 23.09
N THR A 176 -10.55 3.70 23.42
CA THR A 176 -10.71 4.11 24.80
C THR A 176 -12.06 3.55 25.17
N ASP A 177 -12.05 2.42 25.87
CA ASP A 177 -13.24 1.91 26.52
C ASP A 177 -13.82 3.12 27.27
N LYS A 178 -14.87 3.72 26.70
CA LYS A 178 -15.76 4.58 27.45
C LYS A 178 -16.34 3.65 28.50
N LYS A 179 -15.66 3.53 29.64
CA LYS A 179 -16.32 3.11 30.86
C LYS A 179 -17.47 4.09 31.01
N ALA A 180 -18.64 3.61 30.65
CA ALA A 180 -19.87 4.27 30.91
C ALA A 180 -19.89 4.61 32.40
N ASP A 181 -19.86 5.90 32.71
CA ASP A 181 -20.25 6.45 33.99
C ASP A 181 -21.78 6.31 34.16
N ASP A 182 -22.27 5.07 34.09
CA ASP A 182 -23.64 4.68 34.41
C ASP A 182 -23.72 4.12 35.84
N LYS A 183 -23.16 4.86 36.80
CA LYS A 183 -23.39 4.59 38.22
C LYS A 183 -23.64 5.87 39.01
N LYS A 184 -24.65 6.66 38.62
CA LYS A 184 -25.13 7.72 39.52
C LYS A 184 -26.57 8.16 39.23
N ALA A 185 -27.48 7.23 39.11
CA ALA A 185 -28.92 7.58 39.03
C ALA A 185 -29.81 6.56 39.75
N GLU A 186 -29.32 5.95 40.83
CA GLU A 186 -30.22 5.08 41.62
C GLU A 186 -29.91 5.23 43.10
N LYS A 187 -30.33 6.35 43.68
CA LYS A 187 -30.56 6.49 45.11
C LYS A 187 -31.16 7.86 45.42
N LYS A 188 -32.42 8.07 45.11
CA LYS A 188 -33.30 9.05 45.76
C LYS A 188 -34.76 8.78 45.41
N SER A 189 -35.32 7.74 45.95
CA SER A 189 -36.78 7.68 46.21
C SER A 189 -36.97 6.70 47.37
N ASP A 190 -36.86 7.18 48.55
CA ASP A 190 -37.48 6.65 49.76
C ASP A 190 -37.35 7.69 50.85
N LYS A 191 -38.33 8.59 50.95
CA LYS A 191 -38.92 9.15 52.19
C LYS A 191 -40.11 9.98 51.81
#